data_b2ec911e58fce0e174edda9da259a5d1
#
_entry.id   b2ec911e58fce0e174edda9da259a5d1
#
_cell.length_a   1.000
_cell.length_b   1.000
_cell.length_c   1.000
_cell.angle_alpha   90.00
_cell.angle_beta   90.00
_cell.angle_gamma   90.00
#
_symmetry.space_group_name_H-M   'P 1'
#
loop_
_entity.id
_entity.type
_entity.pdbx_description
1 polymer ?
#
loop_
_entity_poly.entity_id
_entity_poly.type
_entity_poly.pdbx_seq_one_letter_code
_entity_poly.pdbx_strand_id
1 'polypeptide(L)'
;MKRIVDQAIYEKHVSQENKNLVKDFLIEKKAQGKAASTLQQYSWDLRIILFLIHQHFGNKNLIDLTRKDIRNLSIIFQDMRMSNARVNGLMSALRSALEFCADDDDYDYEFNVGSRVRGLPKNPVREITFITEEQIEWLIDELIAQERYMLATYLALSYYSAARKNEVYQVQKEGLTEQYYTNVVRGKRGKKFRLYYNHRVQKCIRLYINQRGKDTIPDLFVRV
;
A
#
# COMPACT_ATOMS: atom_id res chain seq x y z
N MET A 1 -13.22 -8.74 7.32
CA MET A 1 -12.17 -8.59 8.36
C MET A 1 -12.73 -7.70 9.46
N LYS A 2 -12.90 -8.20 10.70
CA LYS A 2 -13.37 -7.37 11.82
C LYS A 2 -12.37 -6.22 12.01
N ARG A 3 -12.84 -5.00 12.26
CA ARG A 3 -11.97 -3.87 12.62
C ARG A 3 -11.23 -4.23 13.92
N ILE A 4 -9.90 -4.31 13.84
CA ILE A 4 -9.04 -4.64 15.00
C ILE A 4 -9.12 -3.53 16.04
N VAL A 5 -9.15 -2.29 15.60
CA VAL A 5 -9.16 -1.10 16.47
C VAL A 5 -10.58 -0.61 16.66
N ASP A 6 -11.03 -0.60 17.91
CA ASP A 6 -12.21 0.17 18.30
C ASP A 6 -11.84 1.64 18.41
N GLN A 7 -12.48 2.48 17.59
CA GLN A 7 -12.16 3.89 17.49
C GLN A 7 -12.45 4.64 18.80
N ALA A 8 -13.56 4.35 19.46
CA ALA A 8 -13.94 5.05 20.68
C ALA A 8 -12.97 4.72 21.82
N ILE A 9 -12.59 3.43 21.94
CA ILE A 9 -11.59 3.00 22.93
C ILE A 9 -10.23 3.62 22.61
N TYR A 10 -9.81 3.61 21.34
CA TYR A 10 -8.53 4.21 20.93
C TYR A 10 -8.46 5.69 21.32
N GLU A 11 -9.48 6.47 20.97
CA GLU A 11 -9.46 7.91 21.25
C GLU A 11 -9.50 8.21 22.74
N LYS A 12 -10.26 7.45 23.52
CA LYS A 12 -10.48 7.71 24.94
C LYS A 12 -9.35 7.18 25.83
N HIS A 13 -8.80 6.03 25.50
CA HIS A 13 -7.95 5.26 26.44
C HIS A 13 -6.50 5.09 26.02
N VAL A 14 -6.17 5.18 24.73
CA VAL A 14 -4.75 5.12 24.32
C VAL A 14 -4.03 6.39 24.77
N SER A 15 -2.83 6.22 25.36
CA SER A 15 -2.00 7.31 25.90
C SER A 15 -1.81 8.43 24.89
N GLN A 16 -1.98 9.68 25.37
CA GLN A 16 -1.75 10.86 24.54
C GLN A 16 -0.28 11.00 24.14
N GLU A 17 0.64 10.60 25.00
CA GLU A 17 2.08 10.59 24.75
C GLU A 17 2.41 9.70 23.55
N ASN A 18 1.88 8.47 23.52
CA ASN A 18 2.03 7.57 22.38
C ASN A 18 1.41 8.14 21.09
N LYS A 19 0.27 8.81 21.17
CA LYS A 19 -0.35 9.46 20.00
C LYS A 19 0.50 10.61 19.48
N ASN A 20 1.09 11.40 20.39
CA ASN A 20 1.99 12.49 20.02
C ASN A 20 3.25 11.97 19.37
N LEU A 21 3.91 10.96 19.95
CA LEU A 21 5.07 10.29 19.36
C LEU A 21 4.79 9.82 17.92
N VAL A 22 3.65 9.16 17.69
CA VAL A 22 3.29 8.71 16.34
C VAL A 22 3.06 9.90 15.40
N LYS A 23 2.49 10.99 15.88
CA LYS A 23 2.31 12.22 15.10
C LYS A 23 3.65 12.82 14.69
N ASP A 24 4.59 12.93 15.61
CA ASP A 24 5.92 13.50 15.38
C ASP A 24 6.72 12.62 14.42
N PHE A 25 6.69 11.30 14.61
CA PHE A 25 7.24 10.33 13.66
C PHE A 25 6.68 10.52 12.24
N LEU A 26 5.37 10.72 12.10
CA LEU A 26 4.76 10.91 10.77
C LEU A 26 5.16 12.25 10.15
N ILE A 27 5.35 13.31 10.96
CA ILE A 27 5.86 14.61 10.51
C ILE A 27 7.29 14.44 9.98
N GLU A 28 8.16 13.78 10.73
CA GLU A 28 9.54 13.50 10.31
C GLU A 28 9.58 12.68 9.01
N LYS A 29 8.79 11.62 8.91
CA LYS A 29 8.72 10.82 7.67
C LYS A 29 8.18 11.61 6.48
N LYS A 30 7.30 12.59 6.72
CA LYS A 30 6.83 13.52 5.69
C LYS A 30 7.93 14.49 5.26
N ALA A 31 8.69 15.04 6.20
CA ALA A 31 9.86 15.90 5.94
C ALA A 31 10.93 15.15 5.12
N GLN A 32 11.13 13.85 5.38
CA GLN A 32 11.97 12.96 4.58
C GLN A 32 11.42 12.63 3.18
N GLY A 33 10.30 13.21 2.76
CA GLY A 33 9.71 13.01 1.44
C GLY A 33 9.02 11.67 1.22
N LYS A 34 8.58 10.96 2.27
CA LYS A 34 7.82 9.72 2.12
C LYS A 34 6.46 9.97 1.46
N ALA A 35 6.06 9.09 0.57
CA ALA A 35 4.78 9.17 -0.12
C ALA A 35 3.59 9.13 0.85
N ALA A 36 2.51 9.84 0.53
CA ALA A 36 1.29 9.90 1.34
C ALA A 36 0.73 8.50 1.68
N SER A 37 0.78 7.55 0.74
CA SER A 37 0.37 6.17 0.97
C SER A 37 1.24 5.44 2.00
N THR A 38 2.54 5.75 2.07
CA THR A 38 3.46 5.20 3.07
C THR A 38 3.16 5.76 4.46
N LEU A 39 2.92 7.08 4.55
CA LEU A 39 2.52 7.73 5.81
C LEU A 39 1.19 7.18 6.33
N GLN A 40 0.22 7.00 5.45
CA GLN A 40 -1.07 6.40 5.79
C GLN A 40 -0.89 4.96 6.31
N GLN A 41 -0.02 4.17 5.69
CA GLN A 41 0.26 2.79 6.14
C GLN A 41 0.92 2.79 7.53
N TYR A 42 1.91 3.66 7.78
CA TYR A 42 2.50 3.82 9.11
C TYR A 42 1.46 4.21 10.16
N SER A 43 0.61 5.19 9.84
CA SER A 43 -0.47 5.62 10.72
C SER A 43 -1.40 4.46 11.11
N TRP A 44 -1.83 3.66 10.16
CA TRP A 44 -2.70 2.50 10.43
C TRP A 44 -2.00 1.42 11.23
N ASP A 45 -0.74 1.11 10.89
CA ASP A 45 0.02 0.06 11.54
C ASP A 45 0.33 0.42 13.00
N LEU A 46 0.79 1.63 13.25
CA LEU A 46 1.09 2.12 14.60
C LEU A 46 -0.19 2.25 15.44
N ARG A 47 -1.30 2.64 14.83
CA ARG A 47 -2.59 2.66 15.53
C ARG A 47 -3.03 1.29 16.03
N ILE A 48 -2.85 0.22 15.23
CA ILE A 48 -3.11 -1.15 15.66
C ILE A 48 -2.19 -1.51 16.83
N ILE A 49 -0.92 -1.18 16.73
CA ILE A 49 0.09 -1.47 17.76
C ILE A 49 -0.27 -0.77 19.07
N LEU A 50 -0.56 0.53 19.04
CA LEU A 50 -0.93 1.29 20.24
C LEU A 50 -2.21 0.77 20.90
N PHE A 51 -3.21 0.38 20.09
CA PHE A 51 -4.43 -0.20 20.61
C PHE A 51 -4.17 -1.51 21.35
N LEU A 52 -3.29 -2.38 20.84
CA LEU A 52 -2.93 -3.62 21.50
C LEU A 52 -2.01 -3.40 22.71
N ILE A 53 -1.16 -2.39 22.70
CA ILE A 53 -0.38 -1.98 23.86
C ILE A 53 -1.31 -1.53 24.99
N HIS A 54 -2.34 -0.76 24.67
CA HIS A 54 -3.36 -0.41 25.65
C HIS A 54 -4.03 -1.64 26.25
N GLN A 55 -4.43 -2.61 25.40
CA GLN A 55 -5.16 -3.80 25.86
C GLN A 55 -4.33 -4.80 26.66
N HIS A 56 -3.05 -4.99 26.32
CA HIS A 56 -2.24 -6.10 26.81
C HIS A 56 -1.02 -5.68 27.65
N PHE A 57 -0.62 -4.41 27.61
CA PHE A 57 0.61 -3.91 28.26
C PHE A 57 0.37 -2.71 29.16
N GLY A 58 -0.87 -2.52 29.65
CA GLY A 58 -1.18 -1.45 30.59
C GLY A 58 -0.97 -0.04 30.01
N ASN A 59 -1.16 0.11 28.70
CA ASN A 59 -0.99 1.40 28.00
C ASN A 59 0.43 1.99 28.10
N LYS A 60 1.44 1.12 28.17
CA LYS A 60 2.86 1.46 28.25
C LYS A 60 3.28 2.39 27.10
N ASN A 61 4.21 3.31 27.35
CA ASN A 61 4.75 4.12 26.28
C ASN A 61 5.59 3.26 25.30
N LEU A 62 5.64 3.65 24.03
CA LEU A 62 6.40 2.92 23.01
C LEU A 62 7.89 2.80 23.38
N ILE A 63 8.46 3.86 23.90
CA ILE A 63 9.88 3.91 24.33
C ILE A 63 10.16 3.06 25.56
N ASP A 64 9.15 2.74 26.39
CA ASP A 64 9.28 1.89 27.58
C ASP A 64 9.13 0.40 27.27
N LEU A 65 8.83 0.04 26.01
CA LEU A 65 8.69 -1.36 25.63
C LEU A 65 10.01 -2.11 25.73
N THR A 66 9.99 -3.22 26.46
CA THR A 66 11.13 -4.12 26.52
C THR A 66 11.17 -5.04 25.30
N ARG A 67 12.34 -5.65 25.06
CA ARG A 67 12.46 -6.71 24.03
C ARG A 67 11.47 -7.87 24.25
N LYS A 68 11.10 -8.16 25.51
CA LYS A 68 10.10 -9.16 25.85
C LYS A 68 8.71 -8.73 25.41
N ASP A 69 8.35 -7.46 25.68
CA ASP A 69 7.06 -6.91 25.27
C ASP A 69 6.89 -6.95 23.74
N ILE A 70 7.92 -6.58 22.99
CA ILE A 70 7.92 -6.60 21.53
C ILE A 70 7.77 -8.02 20.98
N ARG A 71 8.41 -9.03 21.62
CA ARG A 71 8.20 -10.44 21.25
C ARG A 71 6.78 -10.90 21.54
N ASN A 72 6.25 -10.54 22.71
CA ASN A 72 4.87 -10.87 23.09
C ASN A 72 3.86 -10.23 22.14
N LEU A 73 4.08 -8.98 21.72
CA LEU A 73 3.24 -8.31 20.72
C LEU A 73 3.24 -9.09 19.38
N SER A 74 4.39 -9.61 18.95
CA SER A 74 4.49 -10.46 17.76
C SER A 74 3.67 -11.76 17.92
N ILE A 75 3.64 -12.35 19.12
CA ILE A 75 2.83 -13.54 19.42
C ILE A 75 1.34 -13.19 19.36
N ILE A 76 0.93 -12.08 19.97
CA ILE A 76 -0.47 -11.60 19.91
C ILE A 76 -0.95 -11.47 18.47
N PHE A 77 -0.13 -10.89 17.58
CA PHE A 77 -0.49 -10.80 16.16
C PHE A 77 -0.68 -12.17 15.50
N GLN A 78 0.15 -13.17 15.86
CA GLN A 78 0.03 -14.53 15.35
C GLN A 78 -1.25 -15.22 15.90
N ASP A 79 -1.57 -15.04 17.17
CA ASP A 79 -2.80 -15.55 17.79
C ASP A 79 -4.07 -14.94 17.15
N MET A 80 -3.96 -13.69 16.65
CA MET A 80 -4.98 -13.05 15.83
C MET A 80 -5.04 -13.60 14.39
N ARG A 81 -4.27 -14.64 14.06
CA ARG A 81 -4.19 -15.30 12.75
C ARG A 81 -3.73 -14.36 11.62
N MET A 82 -2.91 -13.39 11.94
CA MET A 82 -2.29 -12.55 10.90
C MET A 82 -1.20 -13.35 10.16
N SER A 83 -1.08 -13.11 8.84
CA SER A 83 0.02 -13.72 8.07
C SER A 83 1.38 -13.20 8.54
N ASN A 84 2.43 -14.03 8.40
CA ASN A 84 3.80 -13.64 8.74
C ASN A 84 4.21 -12.34 8.05
N ALA A 85 3.80 -12.14 6.79
CA ALA A 85 4.08 -10.90 6.07
C ALA A 85 3.41 -9.68 6.73
N ARG A 86 2.17 -9.83 7.23
CA ARG A 86 1.47 -8.75 7.93
C ARG A 86 2.11 -8.46 9.29
N VAL A 87 2.44 -9.49 10.06
CA VAL A 87 3.16 -9.34 11.35
C VAL A 87 4.49 -8.63 11.12
N ASN A 88 5.27 -9.07 10.14
CA ASN A 88 6.55 -8.43 9.81
C ASN A 88 6.38 -6.96 9.38
N GLY A 89 5.28 -6.62 8.69
CA GLY A 89 4.94 -5.24 8.33
C GLY A 89 4.67 -4.37 9.57
N LEU A 90 3.85 -4.84 10.50
CA LEU A 90 3.57 -4.16 11.77
C LEU A 90 4.85 -3.97 12.60
N MET A 91 5.66 -5.03 12.73
CA MET A 91 6.92 -4.98 13.44
C MET A 91 7.94 -4.05 12.78
N SER A 92 7.89 -3.90 11.46
CA SER A 92 8.73 -2.93 10.73
C SER A 92 8.30 -1.49 11.02
N ALA A 93 6.99 -1.23 11.09
CA ALA A 93 6.47 0.08 11.45
C ALA A 93 6.87 0.47 12.89
N LEU A 94 6.73 -0.47 13.84
CA LEU A 94 7.17 -0.26 15.22
C LEU A 94 8.67 0.05 15.30
N ARG A 95 9.52 -0.77 14.66
CA ARG A 95 10.98 -0.52 14.62
C ARG A 95 11.33 0.83 14.02
N SER A 96 10.62 1.24 12.95
CA SER A 96 10.87 2.55 12.35
C SER A 96 10.46 3.73 13.23
N ALA A 97 9.43 3.57 14.07
CA ALA A 97 9.04 4.57 15.05
C ALA A 97 10.02 4.62 16.23
N LEU A 98 10.48 3.46 16.73
CA LEU A 98 11.49 3.38 17.79
C LEU A 98 12.87 3.90 17.32
N GLU A 99 13.21 3.70 16.05
CA GLU A 99 14.44 4.28 15.48
C GLU A 99 14.37 5.80 15.44
N PHE A 100 13.23 6.35 15.04
CA PHE A 100 13.00 7.79 15.10
C PHE A 100 13.22 8.33 16.52
N CYS A 101 12.68 7.67 17.55
CA CYS A 101 12.88 8.11 18.92
C CYS A 101 14.36 7.98 19.39
N ALA A 102 15.12 7.05 18.84
CA ALA A 102 16.55 6.89 19.19
C ALA A 102 17.44 7.90 18.44
N ASP A 103 16.97 8.46 17.34
CA ASP A 103 17.67 9.45 16.53
C ASP A 103 17.28 10.91 16.88
N ASP A 104 16.25 11.11 17.71
CA ASP A 104 15.64 12.41 18.00
C ASP A 104 15.88 12.79 19.47
N ASP A 105 16.57 13.91 19.70
CA ASP A 105 16.98 14.38 21.03
C ASP A 105 15.79 14.77 21.95
N ASP A 106 14.58 14.91 21.39
CA ASP A 106 13.36 15.19 22.16
C ASP A 106 12.86 13.95 22.95
N TYR A 107 13.41 12.76 22.65
CA TYR A 107 13.06 11.50 23.32
C TYR A 107 14.24 10.96 24.11
N ASP A 108 14.03 10.71 25.40
CA ASP A 108 15.02 10.00 26.25
C ASP A 108 15.01 8.49 25.92
N TYR A 109 15.58 8.14 24.77
CA TYR A 109 15.58 6.78 24.23
C TYR A 109 16.88 6.46 23.49
N GLU A 110 17.83 5.88 24.20
CA GLU A 110 19.20 5.66 23.69
C GLU A 110 19.31 4.58 22.60
N PHE A 111 18.40 3.61 22.60
CA PHE A 111 18.59 2.43 21.76
C PHE A 111 17.29 1.75 21.35
N ASN A 112 17.13 1.50 20.03
CA ASN A 112 15.99 0.77 19.48
C ASN A 112 15.99 -0.72 19.86
N VAL A 113 15.30 -1.07 20.93
CA VAL A 113 15.18 -2.47 21.41
C VAL A 113 14.48 -3.39 20.40
N GLY A 114 13.67 -2.83 19.50
CA GLY A 114 12.96 -3.56 18.44
C GLY A 114 13.89 -4.07 17.35
N SER A 115 15.06 -3.43 17.15
CA SER A 115 16.05 -3.86 16.16
C SER A 115 16.60 -5.27 16.43
N ARG A 116 16.63 -5.68 17.72
CA ARG A 116 17.11 -7.00 18.17
C ARG A 116 16.05 -8.11 18.12
N VAL A 117 14.82 -7.81 17.71
CA VAL A 117 13.75 -8.82 17.56
C VAL A 117 13.71 -9.28 16.11
N ARG A 118 13.96 -10.57 15.88
CA ARG A 118 13.90 -11.16 14.53
C ARG A 118 12.49 -11.20 14.03
N GLY A 119 12.32 -10.98 12.72
CA GLY A 119 11.04 -11.16 12.04
C GLY A 119 10.67 -12.65 11.85
N LEU A 120 9.42 -12.90 11.53
CA LEU A 120 8.92 -14.24 11.21
C LEU A 120 9.42 -14.69 9.82
N PRO A 121 9.52 -16.01 9.58
CA PRO A 121 9.88 -16.54 8.27
C PRO A 121 8.95 -16.00 7.17
N LYS A 122 9.51 -15.75 6.00
CA LYS A 122 8.73 -15.36 4.81
C LYS A 122 8.21 -16.62 4.12
N ASN A 123 7.05 -17.09 4.56
CA ASN A 123 6.40 -18.22 3.90
C ASN A 123 5.56 -17.68 2.73
N PRO A 124 5.59 -18.33 1.56
CA PRO A 124 4.67 -18.01 0.49
C PRO A 124 3.23 -18.26 0.98
N VAL A 125 2.38 -17.23 0.84
CA VAL A 125 1.00 -17.28 1.35
C VAL A 125 0.06 -17.96 0.35
N ARG A 126 0.48 -18.07 -0.91
CA ARG A 126 -0.32 -18.61 -2.01
C ARG A 126 0.59 -19.34 -2.99
N GLU A 127 0.05 -20.40 -3.55
CA GLU A 127 0.54 -20.91 -4.82
C GLU A 127 0.29 -19.86 -5.91
N ILE A 128 1.33 -19.53 -6.66
CA ILE A 128 1.22 -18.54 -7.73
C ILE A 128 0.69 -19.27 -8.97
N THR A 129 -0.54 -18.98 -9.34
CA THR A 129 -1.10 -19.43 -10.62
C THR A 129 -0.79 -18.38 -11.68
N PHE A 130 -0.07 -18.78 -12.72
CA PHE A 130 0.16 -17.93 -13.88
C PHE A 130 -0.98 -18.12 -14.88
N ILE A 131 -1.51 -17.00 -15.36
CA ILE A 131 -2.49 -16.98 -16.44
C ILE A 131 -1.70 -16.99 -17.76
N THR A 132 -2.07 -17.87 -18.70
CA THR A 132 -1.41 -17.94 -20.01
C THR A 132 -1.84 -16.79 -20.91
N GLU A 133 -1.09 -16.56 -21.99
CA GLU A 133 -1.42 -15.54 -22.99
C GLU A 133 -2.80 -15.81 -23.61
N GLU A 134 -3.09 -17.07 -23.97
CA GLU A 134 -4.38 -17.46 -24.54
C GLU A 134 -5.54 -17.17 -23.58
N GLN A 135 -5.35 -17.40 -22.28
CA GLN A 135 -6.35 -17.08 -21.26
C GLN A 135 -6.58 -15.57 -21.11
N ILE A 136 -5.52 -14.78 -21.21
CA ILE A 136 -5.63 -13.31 -21.20
C ILE A 136 -6.36 -12.80 -22.43
N GLU A 137 -6.02 -13.29 -23.62
CA GLU A 137 -6.67 -12.91 -24.86
C GLU A 137 -8.15 -13.29 -24.85
N TRP A 138 -8.45 -14.52 -24.42
CA TRP A 138 -9.83 -14.96 -24.25
C TRP A 138 -10.60 -14.05 -23.28
N LEU A 139 -10.00 -13.69 -22.15
CA LEU A 139 -10.66 -12.82 -21.17
C LEU A 139 -10.90 -11.41 -21.71
N ILE A 140 -9.96 -10.88 -22.50
CA ILE A 140 -10.16 -9.58 -23.17
C ILE A 140 -11.31 -9.66 -24.17
N ASP A 141 -11.41 -10.73 -24.97
CA ASP A 141 -12.49 -10.92 -25.95
C ASP A 141 -13.84 -11.08 -25.25
N GLU A 142 -13.90 -11.82 -24.15
CA GLU A 142 -15.10 -11.99 -23.34
C GLU A 142 -15.57 -10.65 -22.75
N LEU A 143 -14.65 -9.84 -22.24
CA LEU A 143 -14.96 -8.50 -21.73
C LEU A 143 -15.47 -7.56 -22.84
N ILE A 144 -14.94 -7.69 -24.06
CA ILE A 144 -15.42 -6.94 -25.24
C ILE A 144 -16.81 -7.41 -25.62
N ALA A 145 -17.08 -8.71 -25.66
CA ALA A 145 -18.38 -9.28 -25.99
C ALA A 145 -19.47 -8.86 -24.98
N GLN A 146 -19.10 -8.67 -23.73
CA GLN A 146 -19.96 -8.14 -22.67
C GLN A 146 -20.03 -6.60 -22.64
N GLU A 147 -19.49 -5.91 -23.62
CA GLU A 147 -19.42 -4.44 -23.69
C GLU A 147 -18.73 -3.78 -22.46
N ARG A 148 -17.91 -4.53 -21.71
CA ARG A 148 -17.16 -4.04 -20.54
C ARG A 148 -15.82 -3.45 -20.99
N TYR A 149 -15.87 -2.50 -21.92
CA TYR A 149 -14.69 -1.97 -22.62
C TYR A 149 -13.68 -1.31 -21.71
N MET A 150 -14.09 -0.66 -20.62
CA MET A 150 -13.17 -0.10 -19.63
C MET A 150 -12.30 -1.18 -19.00
N LEU A 151 -12.90 -2.33 -18.62
CA LEU A 151 -12.16 -3.43 -18.01
C LEU A 151 -11.28 -4.15 -19.03
N ALA A 152 -11.77 -4.36 -20.25
CA ALA A 152 -10.98 -4.90 -21.37
C ALA A 152 -9.74 -4.04 -21.62
N THR A 153 -9.92 -2.70 -21.68
CA THR A 153 -8.80 -1.76 -21.85
C THR A 153 -7.82 -1.79 -20.70
N TYR A 154 -8.32 -1.82 -19.47
CA TYR A 154 -7.45 -1.89 -18.29
C TYR A 154 -6.63 -3.18 -18.26
N LEU A 155 -7.25 -4.32 -18.53
CA LEU A 155 -6.59 -5.62 -18.58
C LEU A 155 -5.54 -5.66 -19.69
N ALA A 156 -5.93 -5.30 -20.92
CA ALA A 156 -5.03 -5.30 -22.08
C ALA A 156 -3.84 -4.36 -21.86
N LEU A 157 -4.06 -3.12 -21.43
CA LEU A 157 -3.00 -2.16 -21.20
C LEU A 157 -2.07 -2.64 -20.06
N SER A 158 -2.62 -3.18 -18.98
CA SER A 158 -1.82 -3.71 -17.86
C SER A 158 -0.94 -4.88 -18.30
N TYR A 159 -1.49 -5.80 -19.08
CA TYR A 159 -0.79 -6.99 -19.54
C TYR A 159 0.33 -6.64 -20.54
N TYR A 160 0.00 -5.97 -21.64
CA TYR A 160 0.96 -5.69 -22.71
C TYR A 160 2.04 -4.67 -22.34
N SER A 161 1.77 -3.76 -21.42
CA SER A 161 2.77 -2.81 -20.93
C SER A 161 3.52 -3.31 -19.70
N ALA A 162 3.13 -4.42 -19.09
CA ALA A 162 3.62 -4.91 -17.81
C ALA A 162 3.61 -3.83 -16.70
N ALA A 163 2.73 -2.85 -16.82
CA ALA A 163 2.67 -1.71 -15.93
C ALA A 163 1.96 -2.04 -14.61
N ARG A 164 2.39 -1.38 -13.53
CA ARG A 164 1.71 -1.48 -12.25
C ARG A 164 0.41 -0.70 -12.26
N LYS A 165 -0.54 -1.14 -11.44
CA LYS A 165 -1.85 -0.50 -11.28
C LYS A 165 -1.78 1.03 -11.24
N ASN A 166 -0.89 1.60 -10.39
CA ASN A 166 -0.78 3.05 -10.25
C ASN A 166 -0.13 3.75 -11.45
N GLU A 167 0.59 3.04 -12.29
CA GLU A 167 1.16 3.54 -13.54
C GLU A 167 0.08 3.60 -14.62
N VAL A 168 -0.76 2.55 -14.70
CA VAL A 168 -1.89 2.49 -15.64
C VAL A 168 -2.92 3.60 -15.34
N TYR A 169 -3.22 3.87 -14.08
CA TYR A 169 -4.17 4.94 -13.71
C TYR A 169 -3.69 6.37 -14.01
N GLN A 170 -2.42 6.56 -14.32
CA GLN A 170 -1.88 7.86 -14.74
C GLN A 170 -1.99 8.10 -16.25
N VAL A 171 -2.52 7.13 -17.01
CA VAL A 171 -2.65 7.27 -18.46
C VAL A 171 -3.78 8.23 -18.77
N GLN A 172 -3.51 9.19 -19.66
CA GLN A 172 -4.44 10.22 -20.10
C GLN A 172 -4.91 9.94 -21.54
N LYS A 173 -6.15 10.30 -21.86
CA LYS A 173 -6.73 10.12 -23.21
C LYS A 173 -5.88 10.80 -24.28
N GLU A 174 -5.50 12.04 -24.01
CA GLU A 174 -4.75 12.90 -24.95
C GLU A 174 -3.26 12.56 -24.99
N GLY A 175 -2.80 11.73 -24.04
CA GLY A 175 -1.42 11.28 -23.97
C GLY A 175 -1.09 10.05 -24.82
N LEU A 176 -2.10 9.50 -25.51
CA LEU A 176 -1.94 8.32 -26.37
C LEU A 176 -1.39 8.75 -27.72
N THR A 177 -0.33 8.11 -28.18
CA THR A 177 0.36 8.45 -29.44
C THR A 177 0.14 7.39 -30.52
N GLU A 178 0.30 7.78 -31.78
CA GLU A 178 0.26 6.84 -32.93
C GLU A 178 1.40 5.81 -32.90
N GLN A 179 2.50 6.13 -32.20
CA GLN A 179 3.62 5.21 -32.01
C GLN A 179 3.41 4.25 -30.84
N TYR A 180 2.19 4.09 -30.33
CA TYR A 180 1.82 3.20 -29.25
C TYR A 180 2.47 3.51 -27.91
N TYR A 181 2.70 4.78 -27.59
CA TYR A 181 3.15 5.24 -26.28
C TYR A 181 2.07 6.05 -25.58
N THR A 182 2.08 5.97 -24.24
CA THR A 182 1.23 6.81 -23.39
C THR A 182 1.94 8.14 -23.08
N ASN A 183 1.25 9.03 -22.35
CA ASN A 183 1.92 10.12 -21.63
C ASN A 183 2.97 9.57 -20.66
N VAL A 184 3.83 10.43 -20.14
CA VAL A 184 4.79 10.09 -19.10
C VAL A 184 4.05 9.75 -17.79
N VAL A 185 4.33 8.59 -17.23
CA VAL A 185 3.84 8.14 -15.93
C VAL A 185 4.97 8.09 -14.91
N ARG A 186 4.62 8.13 -13.62
CA ARG A 186 5.57 8.02 -12.51
C ARG A 186 5.48 6.64 -11.89
N GLY A 187 6.54 5.90 -11.98
CA GLY A 187 6.71 4.61 -11.33
C GLY A 187 7.29 4.72 -9.91
N LYS A 188 7.61 3.56 -9.33
CA LYS A 188 8.21 3.48 -8.00
C LYS A 188 9.52 4.27 -7.92
N ARG A 189 9.74 4.96 -6.81
CA ARG A 189 10.92 5.83 -6.56
C ARG A 189 11.03 7.03 -7.51
N GLY A 190 9.89 7.51 -8.03
CA GLY A 190 9.84 8.70 -8.86
C GLY A 190 10.37 8.52 -10.31
N LYS A 191 10.68 7.29 -10.74
CA LYS A 191 11.09 7.02 -12.13
C LYS A 191 10.00 7.45 -13.08
N LYS A 192 10.38 8.22 -14.13
CA LYS A 192 9.47 8.68 -15.19
C LYS A 192 9.72 7.89 -16.45
N PHE A 193 8.66 7.38 -17.07
CA PHE A 193 8.70 6.65 -18.33
C PHE A 193 7.34 6.70 -19.01
N ARG A 194 7.29 6.25 -20.28
CA ARG A 194 6.04 6.06 -21.02
C ARG A 194 5.76 4.57 -21.08
N LEU A 195 4.48 4.20 -21.01
CA LEU A 195 4.08 2.83 -21.27
C LEU A 195 4.02 2.61 -22.78
N TYR A 196 4.54 1.47 -23.21
CA TYR A 196 4.35 1.00 -24.57
C TYR A 196 3.14 0.05 -24.62
N TYR A 197 2.36 0.14 -25.70
CA TYR A 197 1.21 -0.72 -25.93
C TYR A 197 1.17 -1.12 -27.42
N ASN A 198 0.29 -2.04 -27.79
CA ASN A 198 0.18 -2.56 -29.14
C ASN A 198 -1.19 -2.25 -29.77
N HIS A 199 -1.42 -2.70 -31.00
CA HIS A 199 -2.67 -2.53 -31.73
C HIS A 199 -3.88 -3.15 -31.02
N ARG A 200 -3.68 -4.23 -30.27
CA ARG A 200 -4.73 -4.89 -29.48
C ARG A 200 -5.27 -3.96 -28.40
N VAL A 201 -4.35 -3.35 -27.64
CA VAL A 201 -4.70 -2.34 -26.63
C VAL A 201 -5.37 -1.13 -27.28
N GLN A 202 -4.86 -0.67 -28.43
CA GLN A 202 -5.46 0.46 -29.16
C GLN A 202 -6.92 0.17 -29.55
N LYS A 203 -7.23 -1.07 -30.02
CA LYS A 203 -8.60 -1.48 -30.30
C LYS A 203 -9.50 -1.36 -29.06
N CYS A 204 -9.06 -1.86 -27.92
CA CYS A 204 -9.79 -1.76 -26.66
C CYS A 204 -10.01 -0.29 -26.25
N ILE A 205 -8.96 0.55 -26.33
CA ILE A 205 -9.05 1.98 -26.04
C ILE A 205 -10.10 2.67 -26.89
N ARG A 206 -10.12 2.41 -28.21
CA ARG A 206 -11.12 2.99 -29.14
C ARG A 206 -12.55 2.61 -28.75
N LEU A 207 -12.80 1.34 -28.45
CA LEU A 207 -14.11 0.86 -28.01
C LEU A 207 -14.52 1.55 -26.70
N TYR A 208 -13.62 1.65 -25.74
CA TYR A 208 -13.89 2.28 -24.47
C TYR A 208 -14.16 3.80 -24.61
N ILE A 209 -13.33 4.52 -25.36
CA ILE A 209 -13.52 5.97 -25.57
C ILE A 209 -14.84 6.24 -26.30
N ASN A 210 -15.20 5.41 -27.28
CA ASN A 210 -16.48 5.53 -27.98
C ASN A 210 -17.68 5.31 -27.04
N GLN A 211 -17.63 4.29 -26.18
CA GLN A 211 -18.67 4.03 -25.17
C GLN A 211 -18.74 5.16 -24.14
N ARG A 212 -17.60 5.65 -23.70
CA ARG A 212 -17.52 6.72 -22.71
C ARG A 212 -18.08 8.05 -23.22
N GLY A 213 -17.96 8.31 -24.51
CA GLY A 213 -18.40 9.55 -25.12
C GLY A 213 -17.50 10.74 -24.82
N LYS A 214 -18.00 11.95 -25.07
CA LYS A 214 -17.27 13.20 -24.85
C LYS A 214 -17.38 13.64 -23.40
N ASP A 215 -16.25 13.89 -22.75
CA ASP A 215 -16.14 14.46 -21.41
C ASP A 215 -14.83 15.27 -21.28
N THR A 216 -14.72 16.06 -20.22
CA THR A 216 -13.58 16.93 -19.94
C THR A 216 -12.53 16.30 -19.03
N ILE A 217 -12.72 15.03 -18.59
CA ILE A 217 -11.81 14.35 -17.68
C ILE A 217 -10.60 13.85 -18.47
N PRO A 218 -9.36 14.28 -18.15
CA PRO A 218 -8.18 13.89 -18.91
C PRO A 218 -7.79 12.41 -18.73
N ASP A 219 -8.09 11.83 -17.56
CA ASP A 219 -7.69 10.46 -17.24
C ASP A 219 -8.39 9.45 -18.17
N LEU A 220 -7.64 8.45 -18.65
CA LEU A 220 -8.18 7.37 -19.46
C LEU A 220 -9.22 6.55 -18.68
N PHE A 221 -8.96 6.27 -17.41
CA PHE A 221 -9.86 5.48 -16.55
C PHE A 221 -10.56 6.36 -15.54
N VAL A 222 -11.90 6.34 -15.57
CA VAL A 222 -12.74 7.10 -14.63
C VAL A 222 -13.51 6.16 -13.71
N ARG A 223 -13.81 6.63 -12.51
CA ARG A 223 -14.77 5.94 -11.64
C ARG A 223 -16.17 6.18 -12.21
N VAL A 224 -16.84 5.11 -12.57
CA VAL A 224 -18.28 5.09 -12.85
C VAL A 224 -19.00 4.86 -11.53
#